data_8d693a9803e4553deac0afde9532ad08
#
_entry.id   8d693a9803e4553deac0afde9532ad08
#
_cell.length_a   1.000
_cell.length_b   1.000
_cell.length_c   1.000
_cell.angle_alpha   90.00
_cell.angle_beta   90.00
_cell.angle_gamma   90.00
#
_symmetry.space_group_name_H-M   'P 1'
#
loop_
_entity.id
_entity.type
_entity.pdbx_description
1 polymer ?
#
loop_
_entity_poly.entity_id
_entity_poly.type
_entity_poly.pdbx_seq_one_letter_code
_entity_poly.pdbx_strand_id
1 'polypeptide(L)'
;MLDTRTIQAQQRPTRTLWLIGTFASLIGFGQNALLVSLPILVMTTDIDLGTWSILIAIGSVLFLPSAPFWGKQSDKSGPRKVVSIGLLGLAVTFIGFALIIHALEQSWISTATSILLLGTLRIIYGLTVSGLVPASQHWAIQTVGKENRLNAITSVSAALSVGRIGGPLLSVALVKLNPLLPFAFVGSSALFLVTLCLLQPSIPSTVSPKKIKSRALLGSIKSYITIGLCLCAAVGVLHYSLTPLLQSIPELTPEQWSDWVGYLLTTSAVATLLTQLFVVKKKLFSVNQMLTLGATLTLIGYGLFLVPSITTYLIAIIVLSSGNAVMAPAYTAKAMQHHSENQGQISGLIATGHTIGFGLAGLIMSLSAYLDVAPIGFSILLAGLMILLTFRQLKT
;
A
#
# COMPACT_ATOMS: atom_id res chain seq x y z
N MET A 1 23.20 -36.59 -9.98
CA MET A 1 22.07 -36.58 -9.05
C MET A 1 22.28 -35.40 -8.09
N LEU A 2 21.61 -34.31 -8.29
CA LEU A 2 21.63 -33.21 -7.31
C LEU A 2 20.89 -33.71 -6.07
N ASP A 3 21.56 -33.59 -4.93
CA ASP A 3 21.08 -34.07 -3.63
C ASP A 3 19.70 -33.45 -3.32
N THR A 4 18.71 -34.31 -3.08
CA THR A 4 17.32 -33.89 -2.74
C THR A 4 17.28 -32.95 -1.54
N ARG A 5 18.28 -32.99 -0.65
CA ARG A 5 18.45 -32.07 0.48
C ARG A 5 18.80 -30.66 0.01
N THR A 6 19.60 -30.50 -1.04
CA THR A 6 19.99 -29.20 -1.61
C THR A 6 18.80 -28.54 -2.32
N ILE A 7 17.97 -29.31 -3.02
CA ILE A 7 16.75 -28.85 -3.68
C ILE A 7 15.70 -28.44 -2.63
N GLN A 8 15.53 -29.20 -1.55
CA GLN A 8 14.62 -28.84 -0.45
C GLN A 8 15.09 -27.60 0.33
N ALA A 9 16.40 -27.40 0.53
CA ALA A 9 16.93 -26.21 1.19
C ALA A 9 16.72 -24.93 0.35
N GLN A 10 16.76 -25.05 -0.99
CA GLN A 10 16.56 -23.92 -1.91
C GLN A 10 15.08 -23.57 -2.12
N GLN A 11 14.16 -24.52 -1.94
CA GLN A 11 12.71 -24.29 -2.07
C GLN A 11 12.07 -23.62 -0.84
N ARG A 12 12.63 -23.82 0.36
CA ARG A 12 12.10 -23.24 1.62
C ARG A 12 12.01 -21.71 1.62
N PRO A 13 13.05 -20.96 1.21
CA PRO A 13 12.96 -19.48 1.19
C PRO A 13 11.87 -18.95 0.27
N THR A 14 11.69 -19.56 -0.91
CA THR A 14 10.69 -19.14 -1.89
C THR A 14 9.27 -19.35 -1.37
N ARG A 15 8.97 -20.50 -0.76
CA ARG A 15 7.65 -20.81 -0.19
C ARG A 15 7.29 -19.84 0.96
N THR A 16 8.27 -19.56 1.82
CA THR A 16 8.08 -18.60 2.94
C THR A 16 7.83 -17.20 2.42
N LEU A 17 8.53 -16.74 1.36
CA LEU A 17 8.28 -15.45 0.74
C LEU A 17 6.87 -15.33 0.17
N TRP A 18 6.36 -16.38 -0.49
CA TRP A 18 4.99 -16.40 -0.99
C TRP A 18 3.98 -16.27 0.14
N LEU A 19 4.19 -16.99 1.23
CA LEU A 19 3.32 -16.93 2.40
C LEU A 19 3.33 -15.53 3.05
N ILE A 20 4.52 -14.93 3.23
CA ILE A 20 4.65 -13.57 3.74
C ILE A 20 3.96 -12.57 2.81
N GLY A 21 4.09 -12.76 1.50
CA GLY A 21 3.39 -11.97 0.49
C GLY A 21 1.87 -12.08 0.62
N THR A 22 1.35 -13.29 0.84
CA THR A 22 -0.09 -13.52 1.06
C THR A 22 -0.60 -12.77 2.29
N PHE A 23 0.17 -12.73 3.38
CA PHE A 23 -0.20 -11.92 4.56
C PHE A 23 -0.35 -10.44 4.22
N ALA A 24 0.60 -9.88 3.46
CA ALA A 24 0.58 -8.48 3.07
C ALA A 24 -0.55 -8.18 2.06
N SER A 25 -0.81 -9.07 1.09
CA SER A 25 -1.80 -8.86 0.02
C SER A 25 -3.22 -8.66 0.56
N LEU A 26 -3.53 -9.26 1.72
CA LEU A 26 -4.87 -9.19 2.32
C LEU A 26 -5.28 -7.76 2.72
N ILE A 27 -4.31 -6.86 2.97
CA ILE A 27 -4.60 -5.43 3.17
C ILE A 27 -5.26 -4.84 1.92
N GLY A 28 -4.73 -5.17 0.73
CA GLY A 28 -5.29 -4.71 -0.53
C GLY A 28 -6.72 -5.19 -0.75
N PHE A 29 -7.00 -6.46 -0.41
CA PHE A 29 -8.37 -7.00 -0.42
C PHE A 29 -9.28 -6.23 0.54
N GLY A 30 -8.86 -6.04 1.79
CA GLY A 30 -9.68 -5.36 2.81
C GLY A 30 -10.03 -3.92 2.46
N GLN A 31 -9.07 -3.15 1.95
CA GLN A 31 -9.32 -1.78 1.51
C GLN A 31 -10.35 -1.73 0.38
N ASN A 32 -10.25 -2.63 -0.60
CA ASN A 32 -11.18 -2.67 -1.72
C ASN A 32 -12.55 -3.26 -1.33
N ALA A 33 -12.59 -4.22 -0.41
CA ALA A 33 -13.85 -4.75 0.12
C ALA A 33 -14.74 -3.62 0.68
N LEU A 34 -14.15 -2.73 1.49
CA LEU A 34 -14.88 -1.59 2.05
C LEU A 34 -15.32 -0.61 0.97
N LEU A 35 -14.42 -0.23 0.04
CA LEU A 35 -14.73 0.75 -1.00
C LEU A 35 -15.79 0.25 -1.99
N VAL A 36 -15.73 -1.03 -2.40
CA VAL A 36 -16.71 -1.63 -3.31
C VAL A 36 -18.08 -1.79 -2.66
N SER A 37 -18.11 -2.10 -1.35
CA SER A 37 -19.38 -2.26 -0.61
C SER A 37 -19.99 -0.91 -0.20
N LEU A 38 -19.21 0.18 -0.18
CA LEU A 38 -19.62 1.47 0.37
C LEU A 38 -20.94 2.02 -0.21
N PRO A 39 -21.19 2.03 -1.56
CA PRO A 39 -22.43 2.52 -2.11
C PRO A 39 -23.67 1.77 -1.56
N ILE A 40 -23.55 0.45 -1.41
CA ILE A 40 -24.64 -0.39 -0.91
C ILE A 40 -24.83 -0.14 0.59
N LEU A 41 -23.74 -0.02 1.35
CA LEU A 41 -23.81 0.26 2.78
C LEU A 41 -24.49 1.60 3.07
N VAL A 42 -24.20 2.65 2.29
CA VAL A 42 -24.88 3.95 2.40
C VAL A 42 -26.39 3.82 2.14
N MET A 43 -26.79 2.93 1.24
CA MET A 43 -28.21 2.72 0.91
C MET A 43 -28.95 1.85 1.95
N THR A 44 -28.25 0.95 2.63
CA THR A 44 -28.90 -0.08 3.49
C THR A 44 -28.77 0.19 4.98
N THR A 45 -27.88 1.10 5.43
CA THR A 45 -27.56 1.24 6.87
C THR A 45 -28.03 2.55 7.49
N ASP A 46 -28.70 3.43 6.81
CA ASP A 46 -29.03 4.80 7.26
C ASP A 46 -27.82 5.60 7.76
N ILE A 47 -26.62 5.19 7.41
CA ILE A 47 -25.37 5.89 7.70
C ILE A 47 -24.94 6.65 6.44
N ASP A 48 -24.88 7.98 6.54
CA ASP A 48 -24.53 8.84 5.42
C ASP A 48 -23.07 8.67 4.97
N LEU A 49 -22.78 9.05 3.71
CA LEU A 49 -21.45 8.94 3.11
C LEU A 49 -20.38 9.75 3.87
N GLY A 50 -20.76 10.88 4.49
CA GLY A 50 -19.85 11.71 5.29
C GLY A 50 -19.37 10.94 6.52
N THR A 51 -20.28 10.31 7.25
CA THR A 51 -19.99 9.45 8.42
C THR A 51 -19.12 8.27 8.01
N TRP A 52 -19.42 7.55 6.91
CA TRP A 52 -18.57 6.49 6.38
C TRP A 52 -17.16 6.98 6.04
N SER A 53 -17.06 8.17 5.43
CA SER A 53 -15.77 8.78 5.09
C SER A 53 -14.93 9.07 6.33
N ILE A 54 -15.55 9.57 7.40
CA ILE A 54 -14.87 9.80 8.69
C ILE A 54 -14.40 8.47 9.28
N LEU A 55 -15.24 7.43 9.28
CA LEU A 55 -14.87 6.09 9.76
C LEU A 55 -13.65 5.54 9.00
N ILE A 56 -13.60 5.70 7.68
CA ILE A 56 -12.45 5.29 6.85
C ILE A 56 -11.21 6.11 7.23
N ALA A 57 -11.36 7.42 7.38
CA ALA A 57 -10.26 8.33 7.70
C ALA A 57 -9.63 8.03 9.07
N ILE A 58 -10.41 7.71 10.11
CA ILE A 58 -9.91 7.35 11.44
C ILE A 58 -8.85 6.24 11.34
N GLY A 59 -9.17 5.13 10.66
CA GLY A 59 -8.23 4.03 10.50
C GLY A 59 -6.94 4.44 9.76
N SER A 60 -7.06 5.31 8.75
CA SER A 60 -5.92 5.76 7.95
C SER A 60 -5.01 6.72 8.71
N VAL A 61 -5.57 7.67 9.46
CA VAL A 61 -4.80 8.63 10.26
C VAL A 61 -4.00 7.92 11.36
N LEU A 62 -4.57 6.90 11.98
CA LEU A 62 -3.88 6.14 13.02
C LEU A 62 -2.68 5.33 12.52
N PHE A 63 -2.53 5.12 11.21
CA PHE A 63 -1.32 4.54 10.64
C PHE A 63 -0.08 5.42 10.87
N LEU A 64 -0.25 6.75 10.96
CA LEU A 64 0.86 7.68 11.14
C LEU A 64 1.71 7.37 12.39
N PRO A 65 1.13 7.33 13.61
CA PRO A 65 1.89 6.98 14.80
C PRO A 65 2.19 5.48 14.94
N SER A 66 1.31 4.62 14.41
CA SER A 66 1.37 3.18 14.66
C SER A 66 2.39 2.46 13.78
N ALA A 67 2.58 2.86 12.51
CA ALA A 67 3.52 2.18 11.61
C ALA A 67 4.97 2.23 12.11
N PRO A 68 5.52 3.37 12.56
CA PRO A 68 6.85 3.42 13.16
C PRO A 68 6.97 2.63 14.46
N PHE A 69 5.90 2.61 15.28
CA PHE A 69 5.86 1.83 16.51
C PHE A 69 5.99 0.34 16.20
N TRP A 70 5.19 -0.19 15.28
CA TRP A 70 5.24 -1.59 14.88
C TRP A 70 6.51 -1.97 14.14
N GLY A 71 7.05 -1.06 13.32
CA GLY A 71 8.36 -1.25 12.72
C GLY A 71 9.44 -1.50 13.79
N LYS A 72 9.50 -0.62 14.80
CA LYS A 72 10.42 -0.77 15.94
C LYS A 72 10.12 -2.04 16.78
N GLN A 73 8.85 -2.39 16.95
CA GLN A 73 8.47 -3.59 17.66
C GLN A 73 8.86 -4.85 16.88
N SER A 74 8.79 -4.82 15.55
CA SER A 74 9.26 -5.91 14.67
C SER A 74 10.75 -6.16 14.83
N ASP A 75 11.57 -5.10 14.94
CA ASP A 75 13.01 -5.22 15.19
C ASP A 75 13.32 -5.84 16.57
N LYS A 76 12.47 -5.56 17.60
CA LYS A 76 12.68 -6.03 18.98
C LYS A 76 12.17 -7.45 19.24
N SER A 77 10.92 -7.74 18.85
CA SER A 77 10.23 -8.98 19.20
C SER A 77 10.09 -9.96 18.05
N GLY A 78 10.70 -9.62 16.90
CA GLY A 78 10.61 -10.39 15.67
C GLY A 78 9.36 -10.06 14.84
N PRO A 79 9.46 -10.20 13.51
CA PRO A 79 8.41 -9.78 12.59
C PRO A 79 7.16 -10.67 12.67
N ARG A 80 7.30 -11.97 12.94
CA ARG A 80 6.16 -12.91 13.05
C ARG A 80 5.10 -12.42 14.03
N LYS A 81 5.52 -11.96 15.22
CA LYS A 81 4.58 -11.48 16.25
C LYS A 81 3.80 -10.26 15.77
N VAL A 82 4.47 -9.32 15.10
CA VAL A 82 3.82 -8.11 14.58
C VAL A 82 2.86 -8.44 13.43
N VAL A 83 3.26 -9.34 12.52
CA VAL A 83 2.40 -9.83 11.43
C VAL A 83 1.16 -10.53 12.00
N SER A 84 1.31 -11.39 13.00
CA SER A 84 0.17 -12.07 13.65
C SER A 84 -0.81 -11.07 14.27
N ILE A 85 -0.32 -10.03 14.95
CA ILE A 85 -1.17 -8.98 15.55
C ILE A 85 -1.88 -8.19 14.45
N GLY A 86 -1.19 -7.84 13.36
CA GLY A 86 -1.79 -7.13 12.23
C GLY A 86 -2.89 -7.94 11.54
N LEU A 87 -2.66 -9.24 11.31
CA LEU A 87 -3.66 -10.15 10.76
C LEU A 87 -4.86 -10.33 11.70
N LEU A 88 -4.61 -10.47 13.02
CA LEU A 88 -5.69 -10.56 14.00
C LEU A 88 -6.52 -9.27 14.03
N GLY A 89 -5.88 -8.11 14.02
CA GLY A 89 -6.59 -6.83 13.92
C GLY A 89 -7.43 -6.70 12.64
N LEU A 90 -6.92 -7.20 11.52
CA LEU A 90 -7.67 -7.28 10.26
C LEU A 90 -8.88 -8.22 10.40
N ALA A 91 -8.70 -9.41 10.98
CA ALA A 91 -9.79 -10.37 11.22
C ALA A 91 -10.88 -9.78 12.11
N VAL A 92 -10.50 -9.23 13.27
CA VAL A 92 -11.45 -8.61 14.21
C VAL A 92 -12.23 -7.48 13.56
N THR A 93 -11.54 -6.62 12.79
CA THR A 93 -12.19 -5.49 12.13
C THR A 93 -13.20 -5.95 11.08
N PHE A 94 -12.82 -6.85 10.19
CA PHE A 94 -13.69 -7.23 9.08
C PHE A 94 -14.82 -8.19 9.48
N ILE A 95 -14.57 -9.12 10.39
CA ILE A 95 -15.64 -9.93 10.98
C ILE A 95 -16.59 -9.03 11.78
N GLY A 96 -16.03 -8.12 12.59
CA GLY A 96 -16.82 -7.16 13.38
C GLY A 96 -17.67 -6.26 12.49
N PHE A 97 -17.16 -5.79 11.34
CA PHE A 97 -17.95 -5.03 10.35
C PHE A 97 -19.14 -5.83 9.85
N ALA A 98 -18.93 -7.08 9.42
CA ALA A 98 -20.03 -7.93 8.95
C ALA A 98 -21.09 -8.13 10.05
N LEU A 99 -20.67 -8.40 11.29
CA LEU A 99 -21.60 -8.63 12.41
C LEU A 99 -22.37 -7.37 12.82
N ILE A 100 -21.68 -6.21 12.90
CA ILE A 100 -22.31 -4.94 13.31
C ILE A 100 -23.32 -4.48 12.25
N ILE A 101 -22.95 -4.56 10.96
CA ILE A 101 -23.83 -4.18 9.86
C ILE A 101 -25.05 -5.11 9.85
N HIS A 102 -24.84 -6.42 10.00
CA HIS A 102 -25.94 -7.37 10.10
C HIS A 102 -26.87 -7.07 11.30
N ALA A 103 -26.31 -6.79 12.48
CA ALA A 103 -27.10 -6.44 13.66
C ALA A 103 -27.91 -5.14 13.47
N LEU A 104 -27.34 -4.17 12.73
CA LEU A 104 -28.04 -2.94 12.37
C LEU A 104 -29.20 -3.22 11.38
N GLU A 105 -28.97 -4.01 10.34
CA GLU A 105 -29.99 -4.42 9.36
C GLU A 105 -31.15 -5.17 10.03
N GLN A 106 -30.87 -5.96 11.07
CA GLN A 106 -31.89 -6.66 11.88
C GLN A 106 -32.53 -5.77 12.95
N SER A 107 -32.16 -4.50 13.03
CA SER A 107 -32.62 -3.56 14.07
C SER A 107 -32.30 -4.00 15.52
N TRP A 108 -31.31 -4.86 15.72
CA TRP A 108 -30.87 -5.30 17.07
C TRP A 108 -30.11 -4.19 17.81
N ILE A 109 -29.48 -3.29 17.07
CA ILE A 109 -28.75 -2.15 17.62
C ILE A 109 -29.13 -0.87 16.87
N SER A 110 -29.02 0.27 17.54
CA SER A 110 -29.29 1.58 16.92
C SER A 110 -28.17 2.01 15.96
N THR A 111 -28.49 2.89 15.01
CA THR A 111 -27.50 3.51 14.09
C THR A 111 -26.38 4.18 14.87
N ALA A 112 -26.69 4.91 15.95
CA ALA A 112 -25.68 5.57 16.80
C ALA A 112 -24.72 4.55 17.45
N THR A 113 -25.24 3.43 17.97
CA THR A 113 -24.44 2.34 18.54
C THR A 113 -23.56 1.71 17.46
N SER A 114 -24.10 1.50 16.26
CA SER A 114 -23.33 0.94 15.13
C SER A 114 -22.17 1.84 14.72
N ILE A 115 -22.39 3.15 14.63
CA ILE A 115 -21.32 4.13 14.30
C ILE A 115 -20.21 4.08 15.36
N LEU A 116 -20.55 4.03 16.64
CA LEU A 116 -19.57 3.94 17.73
C LEU A 116 -18.74 2.64 17.65
N LEU A 117 -19.42 1.50 17.43
CA LEU A 117 -18.75 0.21 17.31
C LEU A 117 -17.88 0.12 16.05
N LEU A 118 -18.37 0.57 14.89
CA LEU A 118 -17.60 0.66 13.64
C LEU A 118 -16.38 1.58 13.80
N GLY A 119 -16.55 2.73 14.48
CA GLY A 119 -15.45 3.65 14.82
C GLY A 119 -14.39 2.97 15.70
N THR A 120 -14.82 2.21 16.70
CA THR A 120 -13.92 1.42 17.56
C THR A 120 -13.14 0.39 16.73
N LEU A 121 -13.78 -0.31 15.81
CA LEU A 121 -13.11 -1.25 14.89
C LEU A 121 -12.13 -0.54 13.97
N ARG A 122 -12.43 0.68 13.52
CA ARG A 122 -11.50 1.48 12.69
C ARG A 122 -10.27 1.93 13.50
N ILE A 123 -10.44 2.20 14.80
CA ILE A 123 -9.31 2.46 15.70
C ILE A 123 -8.45 1.20 15.86
N ILE A 124 -9.05 0.04 16.12
CA ILE A 124 -8.34 -1.24 16.21
C ILE A 124 -7.58 -1.51 14.91
N TYR A 125 -8.24 -1.34 13.76
CA TYR A 125 -7.61 -1.45 12.43
C TYR A 125 -6.37 -0.57 12.29
N GLY A 126 -6.52 0.72 12.54
CA GLY A 126 -5.44 1.70 12.40
C GLY A 126 -4.26 1.40 13.31
N LEU A 127 -4.52 1.00 14.55
CA LEU A 127 -3.49 0.70 15.54
C LEU A 127 -2.77 -0.62 15.29
N THR A 128 -3.39 -1.63 14.68
CA THR A 128 -2.80 -2.97 14.54
C THR A 128 -2.32 -3.28 13.12
N VAL A 129 -3.12 -2.97 12.09
CA VAL A 129 -2.85 -3.37 10.70
C VAL A 129 -1.69 -2.58 10.08
N SER A 130 -1.43 -1.38 10.58
CA SER A 130 -0.31 -0.52 10.12
C SER A 130 1.07 -1.19 10.19
N GLY A 131 1.25 -2.17 11.09
CA GLY A 131 2.48 -2.94 11.24
C GLY A 131 2.67 -4.05 10.20
N LEU A 132 1.62 -4.46 9.49
CA LEU A 132 1.64 -5.67 8.67
C LEU A 132 2.63 -5.56 7.50
N VAL A 133 2.64 -4.45 6.77
CA VAL A 133 3.57 -4.26 5.64
C VAL A 133 5.02 -4.14 6.11
N PRO A 134 5.38 -3.23 7.05
CA PRO A 134 6.77 -3.10 7.48
C PRO A 134 7.32 -4.39 8.13
N ALA A 135 6.49 -5.10 8.91
CA ALA A 135 6.91 -6.37 9.50
C ALA A 135 7.05 -7.49 8.45
N SER A 136 6.19 -7.53 7.43
CA SER A 136 6.32 -8.48 6.31
C SER A 136 7.59 -8.22 5.50
N GLN A 137 7.93 -6.96 5.22
CA GLN A 137 9.20 -6.61 4.56
C GLN A 137 10.40 -7.03 5.39
N HIS A 138 10.38 -6.75 6.71
CA HIS A 138 11.43 -7.17 7.63
C HIS A 138 11.57 -8.71 7.64
N TRP A 139 10.46 -9.43 7.73
CA TRP A 139 10.46 -10.90 7.71
C TRP A 139 11.00 -11.46 6.41
N ALA A 140 10.56 -10.91 5.28
CA ALA A 140 11.05 -11.30 3.97
C ALA A 140 12.57 -11.12 3.85
N ILE A 141 13.12 -9.98 4.35
CA ILE A 141 14.56 -9.72 4.37
C ILE A 141 15.30 -10.73 5.26
N GLN A 142 14.76 -11.05 6.45
CA GLN A 142 15.36 -12.07 7.32
C GLN A 142 15.37 -13.46 6.68
N THR A 143 14.35 -13.77 5.84
CA THR A 143 14.24 -15.06 5.16
C THR A 143 15.27 -15.25 4.05
N VAL A 144 15.54 -14.20 3.25
CA VAL A 144 16.44 -14.32 2.07
C VAL A 144 17.83 -13.72 2.31
N GLY A 145 18.05 -13.10 3.45
CA GLY A 145 19.30 -12.44 3.79
C GLY A 145 19.39 -10.99 3.30
N LYS A 146 20.28 -10.23 3.94
CA LYS A 146 20.46 -8.77 3.70
C LYS A 146 20.91 -8.46 2.28
N GLU A 147 21.65 -9.37 1.64
CA GLU A 147 22.14 -9.23 0.27
C GLU A 147 21.00 -9.26 -0.75
N ASN A 148 19.91 -9.96 -0.43
CA ASN A 148 18.71 -10.07 -1.27
C ASN A 148 17.56 -9.15 -0.85
N ARG A 149 17.85 -8.11 -0.07
CA ARG A 149 16.90 -7.14 0.49
C ARG A 149 15.93 -6.57 -0.55
N LEU A 150 16.44 -6.17 -1.72
CA LEU A 150 15.61 -5.64 -2.80
C LEU A 150 14.58 -6.66 -3.26
N ASN A 151 14.98 -7.91 -3.46
CA ASN A 151 14.09 -8.99 -3.86
C ASN A 151 13.00 -9.26 -2.80
N ALA A 152 13.38 -9.23 -1.52
CA ALA A 152 12.44 -9.38 -0.41
C ALA A 152 11.35 -8.29 -0.42
N ILE A 153 11.76 -7.02 -0.47
CA ILE A 153 10.85 -5.86 -0.49
C ILE A 153 9.95 -5.91 -1.72
N THR A 154 10.52 -6.21 -2.90
CA THR A 154 9.77 -6.31 -4.16
C THR A 154 8.75 -7.45 -4.12
N SER A 155 9.09 -8.59 -3.52
CA SER A 155 8.15 -9.72 -3.39
C SER A 155 6.93 -9.34 -2.56
N VAL A 156 7.11 -8.63 -1.46
CA VAL A 156 6.00 -8.10 -0.64
C VAL A 156 5.19 -7.05 -1.40
N SER A 157 5.87 -6.15 -2.11
CA SER A 157 5.19 -5.11 -2.91
C SER A 157 4.38 -5.71 -4.07
N ALA A 158 4.92 -6.73 -4.75
CA ALA A 158 4.21 -7.44 -5.82
C ALA A 158 2.96 -8.16 -5.27
N ALA A 159 3.06 -8.78 -4.09
CA ALA A 159 1.93 -9.41 -3.44
C ALA A 159 0.84 -8.41 -3.03
N LEU A 160 1.22 -7.22 -2.54
CA LEU A 160 0.28 -6.12 -2.31
C LEU A 160 -0.42 -5.70 -3.60
N SER A 161 0.29 -5.65 -4.72
CA SER A 161 -0.30 -5.33 -6.03
C SER A 161 -1.31 -6.40 -6.47
N VAL A 162 -1.02 -7.68 -6.24
CA VAL A 162 -2.00 -8.77 -6.48
C VAL A 162 -3.26 -8.57 -5.65
N GLY A 163 -3.11 -8.21 -4.36
CA GLY A 163 -4.27 -7.91 -3.50
C GLY A 163 -5.09 -6.71 -4.00
N ARG A 164 -4.43 -5.67 -4.51
CA ARG A 164 -5.10 -4.48 -5.05
C ARG A 164 -5.82 -4.74 -6.38
N ILE A 165 -5.34 -5.68 -7.20
CA ILE A 165 -5.99 -6.07 -8.45
C ILE A 165 -7.15 -7.03 -8.16
N GLY A 166 -6.88 -8.07 -7.38
CA GLY A 166 -7.86 -9.12 -7.09
C GLY A 166 -8.97 -8.66 -6.13
N GLY A 167 -8.66 -7.70 -5.24
CA GLY A 167 -9.60 -7.20 -4.24
C GLY A 167 -10.91 -6.67 -4.82
N PRO A 168 -10.89 -5.69 -5.74
CA PRO A 168 -12.11 -5.17 -6.35
C PRO A 168 -12.89 -6.23 -7.12
N LEU A 169 -12.22 -7.05 -7.93
CA LEU A 169 -12.85 -8.09 -8.74
C LEU A 169 -13.60 -9.10 -7.87
N LEU A 170 -12.93 -9.58 -6.82
CA LEU A 170 -13.56 -10.52 -5.89
C LEU A 170 -14.66 -9.85 -5.07
N SER A 171 -14.45 -8.61 -4.62
CA SER A 171 -15.46 -7.88 -3.85
C SER A 171 -16.74 -7.64 -4.66
N VAL A 172 -16.65 -7.25 -5.94
CA VAL A 172 -17.81 -7.10 -6.83
C VAL A 172 -18.55 -8.42 -6.98
N ALA A 173 -17.84 -9.54 -7.15
CA ALA A 173 -18.48 -10.85 -7.27
C ALA A 173 -19.21 -11.25 -5.98
N LEU A 174 -18.59 -11.01 -4.83
CA LEU A 174 -19.15 -11.37 -3.51
C LEU A 174 -20.34 -10.47 -3.12
N VAL A 175 -20.27 -9.16 -3.39
CA VAL A 175 -21.35 -8.20 -3.12
C VAL A 175 -22.64 -8.58 -3.84
N LYS A 176 -22.54 -9.10 -5.06
CA LYS A 176 -23.73 -9.58 -5.82
C LYS A 176 -24.45 -10.74 -5.15
N LEU A 177 -23.75 -11.53 -4.32
CA LEU A 177 -24.34 -12.63 -3.55
C LEU A 177 -24.89 -12.13 -2.22
N ASN A 178 -24.14 -11.33 -1.50
CA ASN A 178 -24.55 -10.68 -0.26
C ASN A 178 -23.59 -9.52 0.06
N PRO A 179 -24.10 -8.31 0.43
CA PRO A 179 -23.27 -7.14 0.75
C PRO A 179 -22.23 -7.34 1.85
N LEU A 180 -22.45 -8.29 2.77
CA LEU A 180 -21.56 -8.58 3.90
C LEU A 180 -20.45 -9.60 3.55
N LEU A 181 -20.60 -10.37 2.47
CA LEU A 181 -19.64 -11.41 2.10
C LEU A 181 -18.20 -10.88 1.85
N PRO A 182 -17.97 -9.70 1.26
CA PRO A 182 -16.60 -9.19 1.13
C PRO A 182 -15.90 -9.03 2.49
N PHE A 183 -16.63 -8.58 3.51
CA PHE A 183 -16.09 -8.43 4.87
C PHE A 183 -15.86 -9.78 5.52
N ALA A 184 -16.83 -10.68 5.46
CA ALA A 184 -16.71 -12.02 6.00
C ALA A 184 -15.53 -12.78 5.35
N PHE A 185 -15.34 -12.64 4.04
CA PHE A 185 -14.23 -13.25 3.31
C PHE A 185 -12.87 -12.72 3.79
N VAL A 186 -12.69 -11.40 3.87
CA VAL A 186 -11.44 -10.81 4.34
C VAL A 186 -11.15 -11.21 5.79
N GLY A 187 -12.15 -11.13 6.66
CA GLY A 187 -12.00 -11.46 8.06
C GLY A 187 -11.68 -12.93 8.31
N SER A 188 -12.40 -13.87 7.66
CA SER A 188 -12.13 -15.30 7.78
C SER A 188 -10.79 -15.70 7.15
N SER A 189 -10.44 -15.10 6.01
CA SER A 189 -9.11 -15.30 5.41
C SER A 189 -8.00 -14.79 6.33
N ALA A 190 -8.19 -13.64 6.98
CA ALA A 190 -7.22 -13.12 7.94
C ALA A 190 -7.05 -14.07 9.14
N LEU A 191 -8.14 -14.59 9.70
CA LEU A 191 -8.10 -15.55 10.80
C LEU A 191 -7.38 -16.85 10.42
N PHE A 192 -7.66 -17.37 9.22
CA PHE A 192 -6.93 -18.52 8.66
C PHE A 192 -5.43 -18.23 8.51
N LEU A 193 -5.08 -17.04 7.99
CA LEU A 193 -3.69 -16.64 7.83
C LEU A 193 -2.98 -16.39 9.17
N VAL A 194 -3.67 -15.98 10.23
CA VAL A 194 -3.11 -15.96 11.61
C VAL A 194 -2.62 -17.34 12.00
N THR A 195 -3.46 -18.37 11.79
CA THR A 195 -3.09 -19.75 12.12
C THR A 195 -1.85 -20.19 11.35
N LEU A 196 -1.82 -19.95 10.03
CA LEU A 196 -0.65 -20.24 9.21
C LEU A 196 0.60 -19.45 9.64
N CYS A 197 0.43 -18.19 10.04
CA CYS A 197 1.52 -17.35 10.53
C CYS A 197 2.11 -17.90 11.82
N LEU A 198 1.28 -18.33 12.76
CA LEU A 198 1.72 -18.90 14.04
C LEU A 198 2.43 -20.24 13.88
N LEU A 199 2.12 -21.02 12.85
CA LEU A 199 2.80 -22.27 12.52
C LEU A 199 4.20 -22.06 11.91
N GLN A 200 4.53 -20.84 11.45
CA GLN A 200 5.88 -20.57 10.94
C GLN A 200 6.88 -20.49 12.08
N PRO A 201 8.14 -20.91 11.85
CA PRO A 201 9.19 -20.79 12.86
C PRO A 201 9.41 -19.31 13.21
N SER A 202 9.56 -19.02 14.50
CA SER A 202 10.01 -17.71 14.94
C SER A 202 11.47 -17.55 14.62
N ILE A 203 11.81 -16.57 13.80
CA ILE A 203 13.21 -16.17 13.63
C ILE A 203 13.51 -15.20 14.78
N PRO A 204 14.36 -15.60 15.75
CA PRO A 204 14.72 -14.69 16.83
C PRO A 204 15.35 -13.44 16.27
N SER A 205 15.06 -12.29 16.85
CA SER A 205 15.83 -11.08 16.57
C SER A 205 17.25 -11.31 17.12
N THR A 206 18.18 -11.73 16.27
CA THR A 206 19.58 -11.99 16.64
C THR A 206 20.38 -10.72 16.87
N VAL A 207 19.78 -9.58 16.60
CA VAL A 207 20.43 -8.27 16.73
C VAL A 207 19.64 -7.45 17.74
N SER A 208 20.26 -7.18 18.88
CA SER A 208 19.75 -6.12 19.77
C SER A 208 19.78 -4.82 18.96
N PRO A 209 18.62 -4.17 18.70
CA PRO A 209 18.62 -2.97 17.89
C PRO A 209 19.54 -1.94 18.57
N LYS A 210 20.60 -1.51 17.88
CA LYS A 210 21.40 -0.39 18.35
C LYS A 210 20.44 0.73 18.69
N LYS A 211 20.53 1.26 19.92
CA LYS A 211 19.72 2.41 20.35
C LYS A 211 20.19 3.66 19.59
N ILE A 212 19.88 3.71 18.29
CA ILE A 212 20.06 4.94 17.53
C ILE A 212 18.94 5.87 17.98
N LYS A 213 19.30 7.09 18.41
CA LYS A 213 18.31 8.12 18.73
C LYS A 213 17.42 8.30 17.49
N SER A 214 16.11 8.18 17.61
CA SER A 214 15.15 8.26 16.49
C SER A 214 15.36 9.51 15.63
N ARG A 215 15.84 10.61 16.21
CA ARG A 215 16.17 11.85 15.49
C ARG A 215 17.37 11.69 14.54
N ALA A 216 18.41 10.94 14.94
CA ALA A 216 19.57 10.68 14.08
C ALA A 216 19.21 9.74 12.92
N LEU A 217 18.41 8.70 13.19
CA LEU A 217 17.88 7.81 12.16
C LEU A 217 17.02 8.56 11.15
N LEU A 218 16.10 9.39 11.62
CA LEU A 218 15.26 10.23 10.77
C LEU A 218 16.11 11.17 9.90
N GLY A 219 17.15 11.76 10.46
CA GLY A 219 18.09 12.63 9.73
C GLY A 219 18.78 11.93 8.56
N SER A 220 19.21 10.68 8.75
CA SER A 220 19.92 9.90 7.72
C SER A 220 19.03 9.41 6.59
N ILE A 221 17.73 9.15 6.84
CA ILE A 221 16.81 8.60 5.83
C ILE A 221 15.76 9.61 5.35
N LYS A 222 15.83 10.88 5.82
CA LYS A 222 14.81 11.91 5.49
C LYS A 222 14.55 12.08 4.00
N SER A 223 15.60 12.04 3.18
CA SER A 223 15.44 12.16 1.71
C SER A 223 14.61 11.03 1.13
N TYR A 224 14.80 9.80 1.59
CA TYR A 224 14.03 8.65 1.12
C TYR A 224 12.58 8.69 1.60
N ILE A 225 12.33 9.18 2.83
CA ILE A 225 10.97 9.44 3.33
C ILE A 225 10.31 10.51 2.47
N THR A 226 11.02 11.62 2.17
CA THR A 226 10.50 12.70 1.33
C THR A 226 10.21 12.22 -0.09
N ILE A 227 11.07 11.39 -0.69
CA ILE A 227 10.81 10.77 -1.99
C ILE A 227 9.52 9.96 -1.95
N GLY A 228 9.35 9.08 -0.96
CA GLY A 228 8.16 8.26 -0.78
C GLY A 228 6.88 9.10 -0.54
N LEU A 229 7.00 10.18 0.25
CA LEU A 229 5.92 11.14 0.47
C LEU A 229 5.50 11.82 -0.84
N CYS A 230 6.45 12.36 -1.60
CA CYS A 230 6.18 13.00 -2.89
C CYS A 230 5.54 12.04 -3.89
N LEU A 231 6.04 10.80 -3.96
CA LEU A 231 5.49 9.75 -4.82
C LEU A 231 4.03 9.47 -4.48
N CYS A 232 3.71 9.25 -3.20
CA CYS A 232 2.35 8.95 -2.77
C CYS A 232 1.42 10.16 -2.89
N ALA A 233 1.92 11.39 -2.65
CA ALA A 233 1.15 12.60 -2.86
C ALA A 233 0.80 12.78 -4.35
N ALA A 234 1.79 12.62 -5.25
CA ALA A 234 1.57 12.74 -6.68
C ALA A 234 0.61 11.66 -7.23
N VAL A 235 0.72 10.42 -6.77
CA VAL A 235 -0.22 9.34 -7.10
C VAL A 235 -1.63 9.65 -6.58
N GLY A 236 -1.75 10.14 -5.35
CA GLY A 236 -3.03 10.53 -4.77
C GLY A 236 -3.70 11.65 -5.56
N VAL A 237 -2.94 12.69 -5.92
CA VAL A 237 -3.44 13.79 -6.79
C VAL A 237 -3.92 13.25 -8.12
N LEU A 238 -3.16 12.36 -8.77
CA LEU A 238 -3.59 11.74 -10.03
C LEU A 238 -4.91 10.99 -9.88
N HIS A 239 -5.08 10.19 -8.82
CA HIS A 239 -6.32 9.45 -8.60
C HIS A 239 -7.55 10.38 -8.52
N TYR A 240 -7.43 11.52 -7.84
CA TYR A 240 -8.49 12.54 -7.79
C TYR A 240 -8.66 13.28 -9.12
N SER A 241 -7.59 13.38 -9.92
CA SER A 241 -7.60 14.12 -11.20
C SER A 241 -8.09 13.30 -12.38
N LEU A 242 -8.23 11.97 -12.26
CA LEU A 242 -8.60 11.12 -13.40
C LEU A 242 -9.92 11.55 -14.04
N THR A 243 -10.95 11.82 -13.24
CA THR A 243 -12.24 12.26 -13.77
C THR A 243 -12.14 13.61 -14.51
N PRO A 244 -11.62 14.69 -13.92
CA PRO A 244 -11.45 15.94 -14.65
C PRO A 244 -10.54 15.83 -15.87
N LEU A 245 -9.51 14.98 -15.85
CA LEU A 245 -8.67 14.70 -17.02
C LEU A 245 -9.47 14.02 -18.15
N LEU A 246 -10.34 13.07 -17.81
CA LEU A 246 -11.22 12.42 -18.81
C LEU A 246 -12.28 13.37 -19.35
N GLN A 247 -12.80 14.29 -18.53
CA GLN A 247 -13.72 15.34 -18.95
C GLN A 247 -13.12 16.31 -19.97
N SER A 248 -11.80 16.46 -19.97
CA SER A 248 -11.10 17.29 -20.96
C SER A 248 -10.99 16.65 -22.35
N ILE A 249 -11.43 15.39 -22.52
CA ILE A 249 -11.43 14.67 -23.80
C ILE A 249 -12.82 14.79 -24.43
N PRO A 250 -12.98 15.57 -25.53
CA PRO A 250 -14.31 15.89 -26.08
C PRO A 250 -15.10 14.68 -26.59
N GLU A 251 -14.40 13.61 -26.97
CA GLU A 251 -15.02 12.42 -27.56
C GLU A 251 -15.66 11.49 -26.51
N LEU A 252 -15.46 11.74 -25.21
CA LEU A 252 -15.96 10.89 -24.14
C LEU A 252 -17.28 11.39 -23.58
N THR A 253 -18.24 10.48 -23.43
CA THR A 253 -19.50 10.76 -22.75
C THR A 253 -19.37 10.60 -21.22
N PRO A 254 -20.26 11.23 -20.41
CA PRO A 254 -20.23 11.10 -18.96
C PRO A 254 -20.25 9.66 -18.44
N GLU A 255 -20.99 8.77 -19.12
CA GLU A 255 -21.07 7.35 -18.78
C GLU A 255 -19.72 6.64 -18.96
N GLN A 256 -18.95 7.04 -19.98
CA GLN A 256 -17.65 6.46 -20.29
C GLN A 256 -16.55 6.90 -19.31
N TRP A 257 -16.69 8.03 -18.62
CA TRP A 257 -15.63 8.48 -17.67
C TRP A 257 -15.40 7.48 -16.55
N SER A 258 -16.47 6.92 -15.98
CA SER A 258 -16.35 5.92 -14.92
C SER A 258 -15.63 4.65 -15.39
N ASP A 259 -15.97 4.17 -16.59
CA ASP A 259 -15.35 2.99 -17.19
C ASP A 259 -13.87 3.23 -17.46
N TRP A 260 -13.52 4.40 -18.01
CA TRP A 260 -12.14 4.74 -18.30
C TRP A 260 -11.29 4.95 -17.03
N VAL A 261 -11.85 5.51 -15.94
CA VAL A 261 -11.18 5.52 -14.64
C VAL A 261 -10.84 4.08 -14.22
N GLY A 262 -11.80 3.15 -14.32
CA GLY A 262 -11.58 1.75 -14.00
C GLY A 262 -10.50 1.10 -14.86
N TYR A 263 -10.52 1.34 -16.18
CA TYR A 263 -9.52 0.80 -17.11
C TYR A 263 -8.11 1.37 -16.82
N LEU A 264 -7.98 2.67 -16.57
CA LEU A 264 -6.70 3.29 -16.24
C LEU A 264 -6.12 2.76 -14.93
N LEU A 265 -6.95 2.63 -13.88
CA LEU A 265 -6.50 2.08 -12.60
C LEU A 265 -6.10 0.60 -12.71
N THR A 266 -6.86 -0.20 -13.47
CA THR A 266 -6.52 -1.60 -13.75
C THR A 266 -5.21 -1.70 -14.52
N THR A 267 -5.04 -0.88 -15.57
CA THR A 267 -3.81 -0.80 -16.36
C THR A 267 -2.62 -0.42 -15.48
N SER A 268 -2.80 0.56 -14.57
CA SER A 268 -1.79 0.94 -13.57
C SER A 268 -1.35 -0.25 -12.70
N ALA A 269 -2.32 -0.98 -12.17
CA ALA A 269 -2.05 -2.11 -11.29
C ALA A 269 -1.33 -3.26 -12.03
N VAL A 270 -1.76 -3.57 -13.25
CA VAL A 270 -1.12 -4.57 -14.11
C VAL A 270 0.31 -4.15 -14.49
N ALA A 271 0.51 -2.91 -14.95
CA ALA A 271 1.83 -2.39 -15.27
C ALA A 271 2.79 -2.43 -14.07
N THR A 272 2.29 -2.06 -12.89
CA THR A 272 3.04 -2.15 -11.63
C THR A 272 3.45 -3.59 -11.33
N LEU A 273 2.53 -4.54 -11.40
CA LEU A 273 2.81 -5.96 -11.12
C LEU A 273 3.82 -6.54 -12.12
N LEU A 274 3.61 -6.32 -13.42
CA LEU A 274 4.52 -6.80 -14.47
C LEU A 274 5.93 -6.21 -14.28
N THR A 275 6.04 -4.92 -14.00
CA THR A 275 7.33 -4.27 -13.74
C THR A 275 8.03 -4.86 -12.52
N GLN A 276 7.29 -5.09 -11.43
CA GLN A 276 7.85 -5.70 -10.22
C GLN A 276 8.35 -7.12 -10.46
N LEU A 277 7.62 -7.93 -11.22
CA LEU A 277 7.97 -9.33 -11.48
C LEU A 277 9.09 -9.47 -12.51
N PHE A 278 9.04 -8.72 -13.61
CA PHE A 278 9.92 -8.93 -14.75
C PHE A 278 11.14 -8.00 -14.77
N VAL A 279 11.07 -6.83 -14.12
CA VAL A 279 12.18 -5.88 -14.07
C VAL A 279 12.87 -5.93 -12.70
N VAL A 280 12.12 -5.63 -11.64
CA VAL A 280 12.70 -5.46 -10.30
C VAL A 280 13.16 -6.80 -9.72
N LYS A 281 12.30 -7.81 -9.74
CA LYS A 281 12.61 -9.14 -9.20
C LYS A 281 13.74 -9.83 -9.94
N LYS A 282 13.87 -9.60 -11.24
CA LYS A 282 14.98 -10.12 -12.07
C LYS A 282 16.27 -9.31 -11.90
N LYS A 283 16.27 -8.24 -11.09
CA LYS A 283 17.43 -7.38 -10.83
C LYS A 283 18.09 -6.85 -12.12
N LEU A 284 17.27 -6.44 -13.10
CA LEU A 284 17.78 -5.95 -14.38
C LEU A 284 18.60 -4.65 -14.26
N PHE A 285 18.36 -3.90 -13.17
CA PHE A 285 19.01 -2.64 -12.88
C PHE A 285 19.57 -2.61 -11.46
N SER A 286 20.67 -1.89 -11.25
CA SER A 286 21.16 -1.59 -9.90
C SER A 286 20.18 -0.66 -9.16
N VAL A 287 20.26 -0.61 -7.83
CA VAL A 287 19.38 0.22 -7.00
C VAL A 287 19.47 1.70 -7.40
N ASN A 288 20.67 2.20 -7.74
CA ASN A 288 20.86 3.57 -8.18
C ASN A 288 20.20 3.83 -9.55
N GLN A 289 20.37 2.90 -10.51
CA GLN A 289 19.70 2.97 -11.80
C GLN A 289 18.18 2.93 -11.66
N MET A 290 17.67 2.09 -10.75
CA MET A 290 16.23 2.02 -10.45
C MET A 290 15.69 3.34 -9.90
N LEU A 291 16.43 4.03 -9.03
CA LEU A 291 16.03 5.33 -8.51
C LEU A 291 15.94 6.37 -9.63
N THR A 292 16.98 6.46 -10.47
CA THR A 292 17.03 7.42 -11.58
C THR A 292 15.95 7.11 -12.62
N LEU A 293 15.90 5.86 -13.09
CA LEU A 293 14.91 5.41 -14.07
C LEU A 293 13.49 5.63 -13.58
N GLY A 294 13.21 5.24 -12.32
CA GLY A 294 11.90 5.40 -11.70
C GLY A 294 11.46 6.87 -11.63
N ALA A 295 12.36 7.76 -11.16
CA ALA A 295 12.05 9.20 -11.09
C ALA A 295 11.81 9.80 -12.47
N THR A 296 12.63 9.43 -13.48
CA THR A 296 12.50 9.91 -14.86
C THR A 296 11.19 9.44 -15.50
N LEU A 297 10.87 8.13 -15.39
CA LEU A 297 9.61 7.59 -15.92
C LEU A 297 8.40 8.21 -15.24
N THR A 298 8.46 8.47 -13.92
CA THR A 298 7.40 9.14 -13.19
C THR A 298 7.16 10.55 -13.72
N LEU A 299 8.22 11.34 -13.95
CA LEU A 299 8.09 12.68 -14.52
C LEU A 299 7.52 12.65 -15.95
N ILE A 300 8.05 11.76 -16.81
CA ILE A 300 7.54 11.60 -18.18
C ILE A 300 6.06 11.20 -18.15
N GLY A 301 5.68 10.23 -17.30
CA GLY A 301 4.30 9.77 -17.18
C GLY A 301 3.33 10.89 -16.79
N TYR A 302 3.69 11.74 -15.82
CA TYR A 302 2.86 12.90 -15.48
C TYR A 302 2.82 13.94 -16.60
N GLY A 303 3.93 14.17 -17.30
CA GLY A 303 3.97 15.08 -18.45
C GLY A 303 3.05 14.64 -19.60
N LEU A 304 2.94 13.34 -19.85
CA LEU A 304 2.04 12.81 -20.89
C LEU A 304 0.56 13.06 -20.57
N PHE A 305 0.15 13.18 -19.30
CA PHE A 305 -1.23 13.54 -18.94
C PHE A 305 -1.62 14.98 -19.34
N LEU A 306 -0.67 15.82 -19.79
CA LEU A 306 -0.98 17.14 -20.33
C LEU A 306 -1.60 17.09 -21.74
N VAL A 307 -1.52 15.94 -22.42
CA VAL A 307 -2.11 15.76 -23.76
C VAL A 307 -3.43 15.02 -23.63
N PRO A 308 -4.60 15.68 -23.83
CA PRO A 308 -5.92 15.12 -23.59
C PRO A 308 -6.31 14.10 -24.67
N SER A 309 -5.87 12.87 -24.51
CA SER A 309 -6.17 11.74 -25.41
C SER A 309 -6.16 10.43 -24.61
N ILE A 310 -7.12 9.56 -24.86
CA ILE A 310 -7.21 8.24 -24.21
C ILE A 310 -5.96 7.39 -24.45
N THR A 311 -5.46 7.39 -25.69
CA THR A 311 -4.25 6.65 -26.04
C THR A 311 -3.04 7.18 -25.26
N THR A 312 -2.91 8.51 -25.15
CA THR A 312 -1.83 9.15 -24.38
C THR A 312 -1.97 8.84 -22.91
N TYR A 313 -3.18 8.86 -22.34
CA TYR A 313 -3.43 8.53 -20.93
C TYR A 313 -3.13 7.05 -20.62
N LEU A 314 -3.40 6.12 -21.53
CA LEU A 314 -3.01 4.72 -21.38
C LEU A 314 -1.48 4.56 -21.38
N ILE A 315 -0.78 5.23 -22.27
CA ILE A 315 0.69 5.24 -22.29
C ILE A 315 1.24 5.90 -21.02
N ALA A 316 0.68 7.04 -20.64
CA ALA A 316 1.05 7.79 -19.45
C ALA A 316 0.96 6.93 -18.19
N ILE A 317 -0.16 6.23 -17.99
CA ILE A 317 -0.38 5.41 -16.80
C ILE A 317 0.55 4.20 -16.77
N ILE A 318 0.87 3.58 -17.90
CA ILE A 318 1.84 2.48 -18.00
C ILE A 318 3.24 2.97 -17.61
N VAL A 319 3.70 4.07 -18.21
CA VAL A 319 5.02 4.66 -17.97
C VAL A 319 5.16 5.07 -16.51
N LEU A 320 4.17 5.81 -15.99
CA LEU A 320 4.11 6.27 -14.60
C LEU A 320 4.14 5.11 -13.61
N SER A 321 3.28 4.12 -13.83
CA SER A 321 3.15 2.98 -12.92
C SER A 321 4.39 2.11 -12.92
N SER A 322 5.04 1.96 -14.07
CA SER A 322 6.34 1.29 -14.18
C SER A 322 7.43 2.05 -13.44
N GLY A 323 7.47 3.38 -13.57
CA GLY A 323 8.38 4.25 -12.83
C GLY A 323 8.22 4.10 -11.31
N ASN A 324 7.00 4.20 -10.82
CA ASN A 324 6.66 4.04 -9.41
C ASN A 324 7.00 2.64 -8.88
N ALA A 325 6.75 1.59 -9.68
CA ALA A 325 7.02 0.20 -9.34
C ALA A 325 8.52 -0.09 -9.17
N VAL A 326 9.37 0.59 -9.94
CA VAL A 326 10.83 0.48 -9.83
C VAL A 326 11.35 1.32 -8.66
N MET A 327 10.83 2.54 -8.49
CA MET A 327 11.34 3.51 -7.53
C MET A 327 11.04 3.13 -6.08
N ALA A 328 9.82 2.65 -5.79
CA ALA A 328 9.38 2.39 -4.42
C ALA A 328 10.23 1.35 -3.68
N PRO A 329 10.53 0.16 -4.23
CA PRO A 329 11.43 -0.77 -3.57
C PRO A 329 12.88 -0.28 -3.53
N ALA A 330 13.32 0.54 -4.51
CA ALA A 330 14.69 1.01 -4.59
C ALA A 330 15.04 1.99 -3.46
N TYR A 331 14.23 3.05 -3.23
CA TYR A 331 14.51 3.98 -2.13
C TYR A 331 14.34 3.30 -0.76
N THR A 332 13.40 2.37 -0.63
CA THR A 332 13.21 1.59 0.60
C THR A 332 14.44 0.73 0.90
N ALA A 333 14.94 0.01 -0.10
CA ALA A 333 16.14 -0.82 0.03
C ALA A 333 17.39 0.03 0.35
N LYS A 334 17.54 1.18 -0.30
CA LYS A 334 18.65 2.10 -0.09
C LYS A 334 18.62 2.72 1.32
N ALA A 335 17.45 3.15 1.80
CA ALA A 335 17.26 3.65 3.15
C ALA A 335 17.70 2.62 4.23
N MET A 336 17.46 1.33 3.98
CA MET A 336 17.83 0.24 4.89
C MET A 336 19.31 -0.17 4.81
N GLN A 337 20.03 0.23 3.75
CA GLN A 337 21.39 -0.26 3.46
C GLN A 337 22.37 0.08 4.57
N HIS A 338 22.32 1.31 5.09
CA HIS A 338 23.24 1.78 6.15
C HIS A 338 22.77 1.47 7.58
N HIS A 339 21.55 0.93 7.74
CA HIS A 339 20.92 0.69 9.03
C HIS A 339 20.32 -0.71 9.12
N SER A 340 21.14 -1.71 8.83
CA SER A 340 20.72 -3.12 8.75
C SER A 340 20.09 -3.69 10.02
N GLU A 341 20.28 -3.03 11.16
CA GLU A 341 19.77 -3.43 12.47
C GLU A 341 18.39 -2.81 12.81
N ASN A 342 17.93 -1.83 12.00
CA ASN A 342 16.69 -1.08 12.23
C ASN A 342 15.72 -1.15 11.03
N GLN A 343 15.72 -2.25 10.31
CA GLN A 343 14.97 -2.39 9.04
C GLN A 343 13.48 -2.21 9.20
N GLY A 344 12.88 -2.78 10.24
CA GLY A 344 11.46 -2.64 10.53
C GLY A 344 11.10 -1.19 10.88
N GLN A 345 11.92 -0.52 11.69
CA GLN A 345 11.70 0.89 12.04
C GLN A 345 11.78 1.79 10.81
N ILE A 346 12.75 1.57 9.91
CA ILE A 346 12.89 2.34 8.67
C ILE A 346 11.70 2.11 7.75
N SER A 347 11.27 0.86 7.58
CA SER A 347 10.08 0.54 6.79
C SER A 347 8.83 1.24 7.36
N GLY A 348 8.67 1.26 8.68
CA GLY A 348 7.59 1.98 9.35
C GLY A 348 7.63 3.49 9.11
N LEU A 349 8.81 4.12 9.18
CA LEU A 349 8.98 5.56 8.89
C LEU A 349 8.67 5.89 7.42
N ILE A 350 9.09 5.04 6.49
CA ILE A 350 8.76 5.19 5.07
C ILE A 350 7.25 5.05 4.86
N ALA A 351 6.61 4.05 5.49
CA ALA A 351 5.16 3.87 5.42
C ALA A 351 4.40 5.08 5.97
N THR A 352 4.92 5.72 7.04
CA THR A 352 4.39 6.99 7.54
C THR A 352 4.48 8.09 6.49
N GLY A 353 5.64 8.23 5.82
CA GLY A 353 5.81 9.17 4.71
C GLY A 353 4.79 8.95 3.58
N HIS A 354 4.55 7.69 3.21
CA HIS A 354 3.52 7.34 2.21
C HIS A 354 2.12 7.78 2.66
N THR A 355 1.77 7.51 3.91
CA THR A 355 0.44 7.87 4.45
C THR A 355 0.25 9.40 4.48
N ILE A 356 1.28 10.14 4.90
CA ILE A 356 1.25 11.61 4.85
C ILE A 356 1.09 12.09 3.40
N GLY A 357 1.83 11.48 2.46
CA GLY A 357 1.73 11.82 1.04
C GLY A 357 0.31 11.67 0.49
N PHE A 358 -0.33 10.53 0.72
CA PHE A 358 -1.74 10.35 0.32
C PHE A 358 -2.69 11.32 1.02
N GLY A 359 -2.46 11.66 2.29
CA GLY A 359 -3.23 12.68 3.02
C GLY A 359 -3.08 14.08 2.42
N LEU A 360 -1.87 14.44 2.01
CA LEU A 360 -1.59 15.72 1.36
C LEU A 360 -2.26 15.86 -0.02
N ALA A 361 -2.54 14.77 -0.70
CA ALA A 361 -3.18 14.81 -2.02
C ALA A 361 -4.52 15.54 -2.00
N GLY A 362 -5.34 15.33 -0.96
CA GLY A 362 -6.60 16.05 -0.79
C GLY A 362 -6.42 17.57 -0.59
N LEU A 363 -5.40 17.96 0.19
CA LEU A 363 -5.06 19.39 0.38
C LEU A 363 -4.54 20.01 -0.92
N ILE A 364 -3.74 19.31 -1.68
CA ILE A 364 -3.23 19.76 -2.99
C ILE A 364 -4.40 19.95 -3.96
N MET A 365 -5.38 19.04 -3.96
CA MET A 365 -6.59 19.17 -4.79
C MET A 365 -7.39 20.43 -4.43
N SER A 366 -7.60 20.69 -3.14
CA SER A 366 -8.28 21.90 -2.68
C SER A 366 -7.51 23.17 -3.07
N LEU A 367 -6.18 23.16 -2.92
CA LEU A 367 -5.33 24.26 -3.30
C LEU A 367 -5.32 24.49 -4.82
N SER A 368 -5.32 23.45 -5.62
CA SER A 368 -5.38 23.54 -7.08
C SER A 368 -6.65 24.24 -7.56
N ALA A 369 -7.79 23.91 -6.94
CA ALA A 369 -9.07 24.56 -7.23
C ALA A 369 -9.05 26.06 -6.84
N TYR A 370 -8.43 26.40 -5.70
CA TYR A 370 -8.32 27.78 -5.24
C TYR A 370 -7.40 28.64 -6.12
N LEU A 371 -6.30 28.05 -6.62
CA LEU A 371 -5.31 28.74 -7.45
C LEU A 371 -5.62 28.68 -8.96
N ASP A 372 -6.71 28.04 -9.35
CA ASP A 372 -7.07 27.77 -10.76
C ASP A 372 -5.92 27.12 -11.55
N VAL A 373 -5.20 26.19 -10.90
CA VAL A 373 -4.09 25.45 -11.48
C VAL A 373 -4.50 24.00 -11.68
N ALA A 374 -4.21 23.45 -12.87
CA ALA A 374 -4.47 22.05 -13.15
C ALA A 374 -3.76 21.15 -12.13
N PRO A 375 -4.47 20.26 -11.41
CA PRO A 375 -3.89 19.43 -10.33
C PRO A 375 -2.69 18.62 -10.77
N ILE A 376 -2.66 18.17 -12.03
CA ILE A 376 -1.56 17.41 -12.60
C ILE A 376 -0.23 18.18 -12.60
N GLY A 377 -0.27 19.52 -12.63
CA GLY A 377 0.90 20.39 -12.50
C GLY A 377 1.63 20.18 -11.17
N PHE A 378 0.89 19.99 -10.07
CA PHE A 378 1.48 19.66 -8.78
C PHE A 378 2.16 18.29 -8.79
N SER A 379 1.59 17.29 -9.48
CA SER A 379 2.23 15.99 -9.64
C SER A 379 3.54 16.07 -10.40
N ILE A 380 3.61 16.92 -11.44
CA ILE A 380 4.84 17.19 -12.20
C ILE A 380 5.90 17.87 -11.30
N LEU A 381 5.50 18.86 -10.50
CA LEU A 381 6.41 19.52 -9.55
C LEU A 381 6.96 18.53 -8.50
N LEU A 382 6.10 17.67 -7.95
CA LEU A 382 6.51 16.63 -7.00
C LEU A 382 7.45 15.61 -7.67
N ALA A 383 7.20 15.22 -8.93
CA ALA A 383 8.09 14.36 -9.70
C ALA A 383 9.44 15.02 -9.98
N GLY A 384 9.46 16.31 -10.29
CA GLY A 384 10.69 17.10 -10.43
C GLY A 384 11.49 17.14 -9.13
N LEU A 385 10.83 17.33 -7.99
CA LEU A 385 11.48 17.28 -6.67
C LEU A 385 12.06 15.88 -6.38
N MET A 386 11.36 14.81 -6.74
CA MET A 386 11.89 13.45 -6.61
C MET A 386 13.17 13.23 -7.43
N ILE A 387 13.23 13.76 -8.64
CA ILE A 387 14.46 13.74 -9.48
C ILE A 387 15.60 14.47 -8.77
N LEU A 388 15.38 15.69 -8.31
CA LEU A 388 16.39 16.48 -7.61
C LEU A 388 16.93 15.77 -6.36
N LEU A 389 16.03 15.20 -5.56
CA LEU A 389 16.41 14.43 -4.37
C LEU A 389 17.18 13.15 -4.74
N THR A 390 16.80 12.46 -5.80
CA THR A 390 17.48 11.26 -6.30
C THR A 390 18.91 11.59 -6.72
N PHE A 391 19.12 12.62 -7.56
CA PHE A 391 20.45 13.02 -7.98
C PHE A 391 21.34 13.48 -6.81
N ARG A 392 20.76 14.15 -5.80
CA ARG A 392 21.48 14.52 -4.59
C ARG A 392 21.97 13.30 -3.81
N GLN A 393 21.16 12.24 -3.74
CA GLN A 393 21.52 10.99 -3.04
C GLN A 393 22.49 10.10 -3.81
N LEU A 394 22.69 10.33 -5.10
CA LEU A 394 23.68 9.61 -5.91
C LEU A 394 25.07 10.26 -5.83
N LYS A 395 25.16 11.52 -5.41
CA LYS A 395 26.43 12.25 -5.23
C LYS A 395 27.04 12.08 -3.84
N THR A 396 26.26 11.62 -2.87
CA THR A 396 26.67 11.28 -1.50
C THR A 396 26.89 9.78 -1.35
#